data_1b4d8dbaff71474fee1298971355404b
#
_entry.id   1b4d8dbaff71474fee1298971355404b
#
_cell.length_a   1.000
_cell.length_b   1.000
_cell.length_c   1.000
_cell.angle_alpha   90.00
_cell.angle_beta   90.00
_cell.angle_gamma   90.00
#
_symmetry.space_group_name_H-M   'P 1'
#
loop_
_entity.id
_entity.type
_entity.pdbx_description
1 polymer ?
#
loop_
_entity_poly.entity_id
_entity_poly.type
_entity_poly.pdbx_seq_one_letter_code
_entity_poly.pdbx_strand_id
1 'polypeptide(L)'
;MRPYHTQQLAVIFCILAVTFLCGMVKLYRACAVPTPPSIPAAAAVYEIRGMGVRAGFYSFSSAQRVCDVLEAAGVVINAEHLPTARIPSGTKILFNTVQPSEYSWEITEMAAAARLNFFLPLDINSASVDELKLIPGVGTQTARAIVAYRAKHGRIKDIKELCSVPGLGEKKIHALCAYVNGG
;
A
#
# COMPACT_ATOMS: atom_id res chain seq x y z
N MET A 1 -13.65 40.70 52.12
CA MET A 1 -12.92 40.25 50.91
C MET A 1 -13.95 39.63 50.00
N ARG A 2 -14.05 40.10 48.75
CA ARG A 2 -15.19 39.85 47.86
C ARG A 2 -15.18 38.41 47.26
N PRO A 3 -16.27 37.61 47.39
CA PRO A 3 -16.34 36.24 46.87
C PRO A 3 -16.32 36.15 45.33
N TYR A 4 -16.38 37.28 44.65
CA TYR A 4 -16.38 37.34 43.18
C TYR A 4 -15.09 36.89 42.50
N HIS A 5 -13.92 37.02 43.18
CA HIS A 5 -12.65 36.61 42.61
C HIS A 5 -12.49 35.07 42.47
N THR A 6 -13.04 34.33 43.39
CA THR A 6 -12.95 32.84 43.35
C THR A 6 -13.81 32.24 42.24
N GLN A 7 -15.01 32.80 42.01
CA GLN A 7 -15.90 32.37 40.95
C GLN A 7 -15.34 32.71 39.54
N GLN A 8 -14.74 33.90 39.39
CA GLN A 8 -14.11 34.31 38.14
C GLN A 8 -12.88 33.44 37.82
N LEU A 9 -12.07 33.11 38.82
CA LEU A 9 -10.94 32.19 38.65
C LEU A 9 -11.40 30.77 38.29
N ALA A 10 -12.47 30.28 38.85
CA ALA A 10 -13.04 28.97 38.51
C ALA A 10 -13.52 28.93 37.07
N VAL A 11 -14.18 29.97 36.57
CA VAL A 11 -14.65 30.05 35.17
C VAL A 11 -13.48 30.09 34.21
N ILE A 12 -12.44 30.89 34.50
CA ILE A 12 -11.22 30.94 33.65
C ILE A 12 -10.55 29.58 33.63
N PHE A 13 -10.44 28.88 34.76
CA PHE A 13 -9.86 27.55 34.86
C PHE A 13 -10.65 26.52 34.04
N CYS A 14 -11.99 26.57 34.10
CA CYS A 14 -12.84 25.72 33.28
C CYS A 14 -12.66 25.97 31.78
N ILE A 15 -12.55 27.23 31.33
CA ILE A 15 -12.33 27.58 29.93
C ILE A 15 -10.97 27.06 29.46
N LEU A 16 -9.91 27.27 30.26
CA LEU A 16 -8.57 26.77 29.96
C LEU A 16 -8.52 25.23 29.91
N ALA A 17 -9.21 24.53 30.82
CA ALA A 17 -9.30 23.09 30.83
C ALA A 17 -10.03 22.56 29.58
N VAL A 18 -11.12 23.19 29.17
CA VAL A 18 -11.89 22.81 27.97
C VAL A 18 -11.06 23.06 26.69
N THR A 19 -10.37 24.21 26.60
CA THR A 19 -9.51 24.51 25.44
C THR A 19 -8.33 23.57 25.36
N PHE A 20 -7.71 23.23 26.49
CA PHE A 20 -6.63 22.23 26.57
C PHE A 20 -7.14 20.83 26.16
N LEU A 21 -8.29 20.41 26.65
CA LEU A 21 -8.89 19.13 26.29
C LEU A 21 -9.25 19.06 24.80
N CYS A 22 -9.81 20.14 24.24
CA CYS A 22 -10.05 20.25 22.81
C CYS A 22 -8.76 20.20 21.98
N GLY A 23 -7.69 20.84 22.46
CA GLY A 23 -6.36 20.76 21.85
C GLY A 23 -5.79 19.34 21.88
N MET A 24 -5.88 18.67 23.00
CA MET A 24 -5.49 17.25 23.16
C MET A 24 -6.28 16.32 22.24
N VAL A 25 -7.58 16.50 22.12
CA VAL A 25 -8.44 15.69 21.22
C VAL A 25 -8.08 15.94 19.75
N LYS A 26 -7.81 17.19 19.36
CA LYS A 26 -7.32 17.52 18.01
C LYS A 26 -5.95 16.91 17.73
N LEU A 27 -5.03 16.98 18.69
CA LEU A 27 -3.71 16.37 18.57
C LEU A 27 -3.79 14.84 18.49
N TYR A 28 -4.65 14.22 19.30
CA TYR A 28 -4.90 12.77 19.27
C TYR A 28 -5.49 12.33 17.94
N ARG A 29 -6.46 13.09 17.38
CA ARG A 29 -7.00 12.81 16.04
C ARG A 29 -5.99 13.04 14.90
N ALA A 30 -5.08 14.00 15.04
CA ALA A 30 -4.02 14.23 14.07
C ALA A 30 -2.93 13.14 14.13
N CYS A 31 -2.69 12.56 15.31
CA CYS A 31 -1.77 11.43 15.51
C CYS A 31 -2.45 10.07 15.34
N ALA A 32 -3.77 10.00 15.24
CA ALA A 32 -4.46 8.79 14.86
C ALA A 32 -4.02 8.45 13.43
N VAL A 33 -3.24 7.39 13.29
CA VAL A 33 -2.91 6.82 11.98
C VAL A 33 -4.23 6.64 11.24
N PRO A 34 -4.43 7.28 10.08
CA PRO A 34 -5.64 7.06 9.31
C PRO A 34 -5.78 5.57 9.10
N THR A 35 -6.86 4.98 9.62
CA THR A 35 -7.20 3.62 9.25
C THR A 35 -7.26 3.61 7.73
N PRO A 36 -6.48 2.76 7.07
CA PRO A 36 -6.52 2.68 5.62
C PRO A 36 -7.99 2.53 5.22
N PRO A 37 -8.47 3.28 4.22
CA PRO A 37 -9.81 3.07 3.71
C PRO A 37 -9.92 1.57 3.47
N SER A 38 -11.01 0.97 3.97
CA SER A 38 -11.31 -0.42 3.71
C SER A 38 -11.58 -0.53 2.20
N ILE A 39 -10.51 -0.62 1.41
CA ILE A 39 -10.62 -1.10 0.04
C ILE A 39 -11.21 -2.49 0.22
N PRO A 40 -12.36 -2.78 -0.38
CA PRO A 40 -12.91 -4.12 -0.28
C PRO A 40 -11.79 -5.09 -0.65
N ALA A 41 -11.53 -6.06 0.22
CA ALA A 41 -10.40 -7.00 0.12
C ALA A 41 -10.35 -7.79 -1.20
N ALA A 42 -11.27 -7.52 -2.11
CA ALA A 42 -11.44 -8.12 -3.43
C ALA A 42 -11.19 -7.14 -4.60
N ALA A 43 -10.81 -5.89 -4.35
CA ALA A 43 -10.52 -4.97 -5.46
C ALA A 43 -9.19 -5.35 -6.12
N ALA A 44 -9.26 -5.76 -7.39
CA ALA A 44 -8.09 -5.98 -8.20
C ALA A 44 -7.70 -4.66 -8.87
N VAL A 45 -6.43 -4.25 -8.73
CA VAL A 45 -5.90 -3.01 -9.30
C VAL A 45 -4.83 -3.37 -10.33
N TYR A 46 -4.92 -2.71 -11.49
CA TYR A 46 -4.00 -2.89 -12.61
C TYR A 46 -3.46 -1.55 -13.06
N GLU A 47 -2.20 -1.51 -13.44
CA GLU A 47 -1.58 -0.35 -14.08
C GLU A 47 -1.47 -0.60 -15.58
N ILE A 48 -1.95 0.34 -16.39
CA ILE A 48 -1.80 0.28 -17.85
C ILE A 48 -0.94 1.45 -18.29
N ARG A 49 0.05 1.16 -19.11
CA ARG A 49 0.92 2.15 -19.76
C ARG A 49 1.16 1.77 -21.20
N GLY A 50 1.47 2.77 -22.01
CA GLY A 50 1.91 2.57 -23.38
C GLY A 50 1.28 3.54 -24.37
N MET A 51 1.47 3.26 -25.65
CA MET A 51 0.95 4.06 -26.74
C MET A 51 -0.38 3.48 -27.26
N GLY A 52 -1.36 4.36 -27.53
CA GLY A 52 -2.67 3.94 -28.02
C GLY A 52 -3.65 3.49 -26.94
N VAL A 53 -3.30 3.65 -25.66
CA VAL A 53 -4.13 3.31 -24.50
C VAL A 53 -4.33 4.53 -23.59
N ARG A 54 -5.42 4.55 -22.84
CA ARG A 54 -5.55 5.48 -21.72
C ARG A 54 -4.70 4.96 -20.56
N ALA A 55 -3.48 5.51 -20.41
CA ALA A 55 -2.60 5.15 -19.33
C ALA A 55 -3.20 5.53 -17.97
N GLY A 56 -3.12 4.64 -16.98
CA GLY A 56 -3.66 4.88 -15.65
C GLY A 56 -3.77 3.64 -14.80
N PHE A 57 -4.42 3.81 -13.66
CA PHE A 57 -4.75 2.70 -12.75
C PHE A 57 -6.23 2.36 -12.87
N TYR A 58 -6.52 1.09 -12.99
CA TYR A 58 -7.87 0.55 -13.17
C TYR A 58 -8.19 -0.40 -12.03
N SER A 59 -9.33 -0.17 -11.36
CA SER A 59 -9.77 -1.00 -10.25
C SER A 59 -11.03 -1.78 -10.62
N PHE A 60 -11.07 -3.06 -10.28
CA PHE A 60 -12.18 -3.96 -10.51
C PHE A 60 -12.55 -4.69 -9.22
N SER A 61 -13.77 -5.18 -9.13
CA SER A 61 -14.25 -5.94 -7.97
C SER A 61 -13.62 -7.34 -7.84
N SER A 62 -13.00 -7.84 -8.91
CA SER A 62 -12.39 -9.18 -8.95
C SER A 62 -11.22 -9.22 -9.94
N ALA A 63 -10.43 -10.29 -9.89
CA ALA A 63 -9.37 -10.52 -10.87
C ALA A 63 -9.92 -10.61 -12.29
N GLN A 64 -9.30 -9.89 -13.22
CA GLN A 64 -9.72 -9.73 -14.61
C GLN A 64 -8.74 -10.43 -15.57
N ARG A 65 -9.16 -10.61 -16.82
CA ARG A 65 -8.29 -11.01 -17.92
C ARG A 65 -7.63 -9.76 -18.52
N VAL A 66 -6.55 -9.95 -19.24
CA VAL A 66 -5.85 -8.84 -19.92
C VAL A 66 -6.79 -8.08 -20.87
N CYS A 67 -7.63 -8.80 -21.63
CA CYS A 67 -8.60 -8.19 -22.54
C CYS A 67 -9.59 -7.25 -21.82
N ASP A 68 -10.12 -7.67 -20.67
CA ASP A 68 -11.11 -6.89 -19.92
C ASP A 68 -10.49 -5.59 -19.39
N VAL A 69 -9.22 -5.64 -18.98
CA VAL A 69 -8.46 -4.48 -18.47
C VAL A 69 -8.11 -3.52 -19.61
N LEU A 70 -7.71 -4.05 -20.77
CA LEU A 70 -7.40 -3.24 -21.97
C LEU A 70 -8.65 -2.59 -22.57
N GLU A 71 -9.76 -3.30 -22.57
CA GLU A 71 -11.07 -2.76 -23.01
C GLU A 71 -11.48 -1.57 -22.14
N ALA A 72 -11.33 -1.66 -20.82
CA ALA A 72 -11.55 -0.55 -19.90
C ALA A 72 -10.63 0.67 -20.20
N ALA A 73 -9.41 0.40 -20.70
CA ALA A 73 -8.47 1.43 -21.16
C ALA A 73 -8.80 2.01 -22.54
N GLY A 74 -9.89 1.55 -23.16
CA GLY A 74 -10.36 2.04 -24.45
C GLY A 74 -9.71 1.39 -25.67
N VAL A 75 -9.10 0.23 -25.48
CA VAL A 75 -8.48 -0.54 -26.56
C VAL A 75 -9.41 -1.68 -26.97
N VAL A 76 -9.82 -1.66 -28.24
CA VAL A 76 -10.60 -2.76 -28.84
C VAL A 76 -9.62 -3.65 -29.59
N ILE A 77 -9.38 -4.86 -29.07
CA ILE A 77 -8.46 -5.84 -29.65
C ILE A 77 -9.22 -7.12 -29.93
N ASN A 78 -8.87 -7.78 -31.03
CA ASN A 78 -9.25 -9.18 -31.22
C ASN A 78 -8.58 -10.04 -30.13
N ALA A 79 -9.40 -10.61 -29.25
CA ALA A 79 -8.95 -11.35 -28.07
C ALA A 79 -8.20 -12.68 -28.40
N GLU A 80 -8.14 -13.07 -29.66
CA GLU A 80 -7.54 -14.36 -30.08
C GLU A 80 -6.05 -14.54 -29.71
N HIS A 81 -5.33 -13.43 -29.53
CA HIS A 81 -3.90 -13.43 -29.22
C HIS A 81 -3.57 -13.03 -27.79
N LEU A 82 -4.58 -12.82 -26.93
CA LEU A 82 -4.40 -12.43 -25.55
C LEU A 82 -4.58 -13.61 -24.59
N PRO A 83 -3.87 -13.62 -23.43
CA PRO A 83 -4.05 -14.63 -22.42
C PRO A 83 -5.49 -14.65 -21.92
N THR A 84 -6.12 -15.81 -21.94
CA THR A 84 -7.46 -16.03 -21.38
C THR A 84 -7.44 -16.17 -19.85
N ALA A 85 -6.27 -16.40 -19.27
CA ALA A 85 -6.09 -16.51 -17.82
C ALA A 85 -6.33 -15.18 -17.11
N ARG A 86 -6.87 -15.24 -15.92
CA ARG A 86 -7.01 -14.06 -15.06
C ARG A 86 -5.65 -13.67 -14.51
N ILE A 87 -5.36 -12.38 -14.53
CA ILE A 87 -4.11 -11.81 -14.00
C ILE A 87 -4.30 -11.39 -12.54
N PRO A 88 -3.25 -11.55 -11.69
CA PRO A 88 -3.32 -11.14 -10.30
C PRO A 88 -3.40 -9.62 -10.16
N SER A 89 -3.96 -9.15 -9.04
CA SER A 89 -3.91 -7.73 -8.67
C SER A 89 -2.47 -7.28 -8.48
N GLY A 90 -2.17 -6.02 -8.80
CA GLY A 90 -0.81 -5.47 -8.76
C GLY A 90 0.00 -5.76 -10.02
N THR A 91 -0.67 -6.12 -11.10
CA THR A 91 -0.05 -6.32 -12.42
C THR A 91 -0.02 -5.00 -13.19
N LYS A 92 1.10 -4.77 -13.87
CA LYS A 92 1.29 -3.69 -14.83
C LYS A 92 1.29 -4.27 -16.24
N ILE A 93 0.48 -3.69 -17.12
CA ILE A 93 0.39 -4.03 -18.53
C ILE A 93 1.03 -2.90 -19.33
N LEU A 94 2.10 -3.22 -20.04
CA LEU A 94 2.69 -2.33 -21.03
C LEU A 94 2.11 -2.69 -22.39
N PHE A 95 1.39 -1.77 -23.00
CA PHE A 95 0.74 -1.98 -24.29
C PHE A 95 1.23 -0.94 -25.28
N ASN A 96 1.74 -1.40 -26.42
CA ASN A 96 2.21 -0.52 -27.48
C ASN A 96 1.59 -0.91 -28.82
N THR A 97 0.98 0.04 -29.47
CA THR A 97 0.55 -0.09 -30.86
C THR A 97 1.73 0.24 -31.77
N VAL A 98 2.20 -0.74 -32.52
CA VAL A 98 3.32 -0.58 -33.46
C VAL A 98 2.80 -0.12 -34.82
N GLN A 99 1.65 -0.69 -35.26
CA GLN A 99 0.91 -0.33 -36.47
C GLN A 99 -0.59 -0.54 -36.21
N PRO A 100 -1.49 -0.05 -37.08
CA PRO A 100 -2.95 -0.16 -36.86
C PRO A 100 -3.48 -1.57 -36.61
N SER A 101 -2.75 -2.60 -37.04
CA SER A 101 -3.07 -4.02 -36.85
C SER A 101 -2.01 -4.79 -36.08
N GLU A 102 -0.93 -4.15 -35.64
CA GLU A 102 0.17 -4.78 -34.94
C GLU A 102 0.35 -4.12 -33.57
N TYR A 103 0.22 -4.90 -32.51
CA TYR A 103 0.41 -4.47 -31.13
C TYR A 103 1.32 -5.44 -30.38
N SER A 104 2.09 -4.88 -29.45
CA SER A 104 2.88 -5.65 -28.48
C SER A 104 2.39 -5.36 -27.08
N TRP A 105 2.44 -6.35 -26.25
CA TRP A 105 2.09 -6.21 -24.84
C TRP A 105 3.04 -7.01 -23.96
N GLU A 106 3.28 -6.50 -22.78
CA GLU A 106 4.12 -7.13 -21.77
C GLU A 106 3.44 -7.02 -20.41
N ILE A 107 3.49 -8.09 -19.66
CA ILE A 107 2.96 -8.16 -18.29
C ILE A 107 4.12 -8.14 -17.32
N THR A 108 4.13 -7.16 -16.43
CA THR A 108 5.12 -7.01 -15.37
C THR A 108 4.43 -6.75 -14.03
N GLU A 109 5.17 -6.76 -12.95
CA GLU A 109 4.64 -6.31 -11.67
C GLU A 109 4.58 -4.78 -11.59
N MET A 110 3.58 -4.26 -10.89
CA MET A 110 3.54 -2.84 -10.54
C MET A 110 4.71 -2.49 -9.63
N ALA A 111 5.26 -1.28 -9.81
CA ALA A 111 6.29 -0.76 -8.92
C ALA A 111 5.82 -0.79 -7.45
N ALA A 112 6.74 -1.11 -6.54
CA ALA A 112 6.44 -1.25 -5.11
C ALA A 112 5.74 -0.01 -4.52
N ALA A 113 6.17 1.20 -4.91
CA ALA A 113 5.53 2.44 -4.49
C ALA A 113 4.05 2.53 -4.93
N ALA A 114 3.75 2.10 -6.15
CA ALA A 114 2.39 2.08 -6.65
C ALA A 114 1.55 1.02 -5.92
N ARG A 115 2.08 -0.17 -5.69
CA ARG A 115 1.41 -1.23 -4.91
C ARG A 115 1.03 -0.74 -3.52
N LEU A 116 1.97 -0.11 -2.79
CA LEU A 116 1.73 0.41 -1.44
C LEU A 116 0.67 1.52 -1.42
N ASN A 117 0.62 2.39 -2.44
CA ASN A 117 -0.41 3.43 -2.56
C ASN A 117 -1.82 2.86 -2.71
N PHE A 118 -1.95 1.66 -3.27
CA PHE A 118 -3.22 0.94 -3.41
C PHE A 118 -3.41 -0.15 -2.33
N PHE A 119 -2.60 -0.14 -1.27
CA PHE A 119 -2.63 -1.13 -0.18
C PHE A 119 -2.45 -2.57 -0.68
N LEU A 120 -1.76 -2.75 -1.79
CA LEU A 120 -1.38 -4.08 -2.28
C LEU A 120 -0.09 -4.50 -1.57
N PRO A 121 -0.06 -5.67 -0.94
CA PRO A 121 1.11 -6.11 -0.19
C PRO A 121 2.29 -6.41 -1.13
N LEU A 122 3.50 -6.15 -0.62
CA LEU A 122 4.75 -6.56 -1.26
C LEU A 122 5.11 -7.99 -0.85
N ASP A 123 5.73 -8.75 -1.75
CA ASP A 123 6.30 -10.04 -1.37
C ASP A 123 7.63 -9.81 -0.62
N ILE A 124 7.64 -10.17 0.67
CA ILE A 124 8.83 -10.00 1.52
C ILE A 124 10.03 -10.84 1.05
N ASN A 125 9.76 -11.91 0.30
CA ASN A 125 10.79 -12.82 -0.18
C ASN A 125 11.51 -12.31 -1.44
N SER A 126 10.82 -11.50 -2.27
CA SER A 126 11.38 -10.95 -3.51
C SER A 126 11.76 -9.46 -3.39
N ALA A 127 11.11 -8.70 -2.50
CA ALA A 127 11.32 -7.27 -2.38
C ALA A 127 12.79 -6.89 -2.13
N SER A 128 13.28 -5.88 -2.85
CA SER A 128 14.61 -5.30 -2.67
C SER A 128 14.71 -4.49 -1.38
N VAL A 129 15.94 -4.13 -0.97
CA VAL A 129 16.16 -3.24 0.19
C VAL A 129 15.46 -1.91 0.00
N ASP A 130 15.49 -1.34 -1.21
CA ASP A 130 14.87 -0.04 -1.48
C ASP A 130 13.35 -0.12 -1.49
N GLU A 131 12.76 -1.19 -1.96
CA GLU A 131 11.32 -1.43 -1.88
C GLU A 131 10.84 -1.64 -0.44
N LEU A 132 11.57 -2.40 0.36
CA LEU A 132 11.26 -2.57 1.78
C LEU A 132 11.31 -1.26 2.57
N LYS A 133 12.19 -0.32 2.19
CA LYS A 133 12.27 1.02 2.80
C LYS A 133 11.05 1.90 2.53
N LEU A 134 10.25 1.59 1.52
CA LEU A 134 8.99 2.30 1.25
C LEU A 134 7.92 1.98 2.30
N ILE A 135 8.08 0.89 3.05
CA ILE A 135 7.13 0.49 4.08
C ILE A 135 7.30 1.38 5.32
N PRO A 136 6.21 1.97 5.83
CA PRO A 136 6.27 2.80 7.04
C PRO A 136 6.92 2.06 8.22
N GLY A 137 7.92 2.68 8.84
CA GLY A 137 8.64 2.10 9.98
C GLY A 137 9.79 1.14 9.62
N VAL A 138 10.02 0.87 8.34
CA VAL A 138 11.15 0.07 7.85
C VAL A 138 12.27 1.00 7.37
N GLY A 139 13.30 1.18 8.20
CA GLY A 139 14.51 1.92 7.82
C GLY A 139 15.51 1.03 7.08
N THR A 140 16.60 1.67 6.58
CA THR A 140 17.66 0.98 5.82
C THR A 140 18.26 -0.21 6.57
N GLN A 141 18.51 -0.08 7.88
CA GLN A 141 19.07 -1.17 8.68
C GLN A 141 18.11 -2.35 8.78
N THR A 142 16.82 -2.08 9.04
CA THR A 142 15.78 -3.10 9.12
C THR A 142 15.59 -3.80 7.77
N ALA A 143 15.54 -3.05 6.67
CA ALA A 143 15.43 -3.62 5.33
C ALA A 143 16.60 -4.55 4.99
N ARG A 144 17.83 -4.10 5.28
CA ARG A 144 19.03 -4.94 5.09
C ARG A 144 19.02 -6.19 5.98
N ALA A 145 18.53 -6.07 7.22
CA ALA A 145 18.44 -7.21 8.14
C ALA A 145 17.42 -8.25 7.65
N ILE A 146 16.28 -7.83 7.07
CA ILE A 146 15.30 -8.72 6.44
C ILE A 146 15.93 -9.47 5.27
N VAL A 147 16.63 -8.76 4.37
CA VAL A 147 17.29 -9.37 3.21
C VAL A 147 18.38 -10.34 3.64
N ALA A 148 19.20 -9.98 4.65
CA ALA A 148 20.21 -10.87 5.21
C ALA A 148 19.60 -12.12 5.87
N TYR A 149 18.46 -11.95 6.57
CA TYR A 149 17.74 -13.05 7.19
C TYR A 149 17.29 -14.07 6.15
N ARG A 150 16.60 -13.63 5.07
CA ARG A 150 16.14 -14.54 4.02
C ARG A 150 17.30 -15.20 3.25
N ALA A 151 18.43 -14.49 3.09
CA ALA A 151 19.62 -15.07 2.45
C ALA A 151 20.23 -16.19 3.28
N LYS A 152 20.15 -16.10 4.63
CA LYS A 152 20.72 -17.07 5.57
C LYS A 152 19.76 -18.24 5.86
N HIS A 153 18.47 -17.97 6.02
CA HIS A 153 17.48 -18.94 6.49
C HIS A 153 16.56 -19.47 5.37
N GLY A 154 16.67 -18.91 4.17
CA GLY A 154 15.78 -19.23 3.05
C GLY A 154 14.50 -18.39 3.06
N ARG A 155 13.49 -18.87 2.35
CA ARG A 155 12.21 -18.20 2.19
C ARG A 155 11.49 -18.04 3.53
N ILE A 156 11.05 -16.82 3.82
CA ILE A 156 10.25 -16.48 4.99
C ILE A 156 8.83 -16.98 4.75
N LYS A 157 8.39 -17.95 5.54
CA LYS A 157 7.05 -18.55 5.44
C LYS A 157 6.05 -17.84 6.35
N ASP A 158 6.48 -17.41 7.52
CA ASP A 158 5.66 -16.64 8.47
C ASP A 158 6.41 -15.34 8.84
N ILE A 159 5.71 -14.22 8.75
CA ILE A 159 6.27 -12.91 9.11
C ILE A 159 6.74 -12.88 10.58
N LYS A 160 6.18 -13.73 11.44
CA LYS A 160 6.60 -13.88 12.83
C LYS A 160 8.05 -14.39 12.98
N GLU A 161 8.58 -15.09 11.99
CA GLU A 161 9.98 -15.50 11.99
C GLU A 161 10.94 -14.31 12.09
N LEU A 162 10.50 -13.15 11.59
CA LEU A 162 11.23 -11.90 11.65
C LEU A 162 11.35 -11.30 13.06
N CYS A 163 10.69 -11.85 14.09
CA CYS A 163 10.92 -11.47 15.50
C CYS A 163 12.37 -11.67 15.93
N SER A 164 13.07 -12.59 15.29
CA SER A 164 14.50 -12.86 15.53
C SER A 164 15.43 -11.84 14.85
N VAL A 165 14.90 -10.99 13.96
CA VAL A 165 15.70 -9.99 13.24
C VAL A 165 15.95 -8.77 14.13
N PRO A 166 17.21 -8.36 14.35
CA PRO A 166 17.53 -7.18 15.14
C PRO A 166 16.82 -5.93 14.63
N GLY A 167 16.12 -5.22 15.52
CA GLY A 167 15.38 -4.00 15.19
C GLY A 167 13.94 -4.20 14.73
N LEU A 168 13.48 -5.46 14.61
CA LEU A 168 12.08 -5.83 14.34
C LEU A 168 11.45 -6.40 15.62
N GLY A 169 10.96 -5.51 16.49
CA GLY A 169 10.13 -5.94 17.63
C GLY A 169 8.67 -6.18 17.20
N GLU A 170 7.88 -6.83 18.08
CA GLU A 170 6.49 -7.21 17.80
C GLU A 170 5.62 -6.09 17.23
N LYS A 171 5.75 -4.86 17.74
CA LYS A 171 5.00 -3.69 17.24
C LYS A 171 5.29 -3.39 15.77
N LYS A 172 6.57 -3.51 15.37
CA LYS A 172 6.97 -3.27 13.97
C LYS A 172 6.53 -4.40 13.06
N ILE A 173 6.57 -5.62 13.55
CA ILE A 173 6.08 -6.80 12.81
C ILE A 173 4.59 -6.70 12.56
N HIS A 174 3.81 -6.33 13.57
CA HIS A 174 2.37 -6.12 13.40
C HIS A 174 2.06 -5.04 12.35
N ALA A 175 2.82 -3.94 12.37
CA ALA A 175 2.70 -2.90 11.34
C ALA A 175 3.13 -3.42 9.95
N LEU A 176 4.20 -4.23 9.89
CA LEU A 176 4.71 -4.81 8.64
C LEU A 176 3.70 -5.76 7.98
N CYS A 177 2.97 -6.56 8.77
CA CYS A 177 1.95 -7.49 8.28
C CYS A 177 0.88 -6.84 7.39
N ALA A 178 0.63 -5.53 7.54
CA ALA A 178 -0.33 -4.82 6.69
C ALA A 178 0.21 -4.51 5.28
N TYR A 179 1.52 -4.58 5.08
CA TYR A 179 2.18 -4.15 3.85
C TYR A 179 2.90 -5.26 3.10
N VAL A 180 3.04 -6.45 3.72
CA VAL A 180 3.74 -7.57 3.10
C VAL A 180 2.94 -8.86 3.21
N ASN A 181 3.11 -9.73 2.22
CA ASN A 181 2.70 -11.13 2.31
C ASN A 181 3.96 -12.00 2.51
N GLY A 182 3.86 -12.92 3.44
CA GLY A 182 4.72 -14.08 3.49
C GLY A 182 4.18 -15.11 2.50
N GLY A 183 5.05 -15.81 1.81
CA GLY A 183 4.66 -16.82 0.81
C GLY A 183 3.92 -18.01 1.41
#